data_c49069b507a70e1d4e60963ce248669d
#
_entry.id   c49069b507a70e1d4e60963ce248669d
#
_cell.length_a   1.000
_cell.length_b   1.000
_cell.length_c   1.000
_cell.angle_alpha   90.00
_cell.angle_beta   90.00
_cell.angle_gamma   90.00
#
_symmetry.space_group_name_H-M   'P 1'
#
loop_
_entity.id
_entity.type
_entity.pdbx_description
1 polymer ?
#
loop_
_entity_poly.entity_id
_entity_poly.type
_entity_poly.pdbx_seq_one_letter_code
_entity_poly.pdbx_strand_id
1 'polypeptide(L)' 'GKERSKADHVKVVTENGVVYLIGLVTRAESEFATDIASTTRGVKKVVRVFEYLD' A
#
# COMPACT_ATOMS: atom_id res chain seq x y z
N GLY A 1 10.82 21.40 -3.79
CA GLY A 1 10.73 20.82 -3.69
C GLY A 1 9.88 19.71 -3.95
N LYS A 2 10.40 18.69 -3.97
CA LYS A 2 9.71 17.63 -4.13
C LYS A 2 9.24 17.19 -2.90
N GLU A 3 8.04 17.34 -2.66
CA GLU A 3 7.44 16.79 -1.57
C GLU A 3 7.37 15.40 -1.79
N ARG A 4 7.78 14.62 -0.84
CA ARG A 4 7.65 13.20 -0.90
C ARG A 4 6.37 12.84 -0.29
N SER A 5 5.52 12.23 -1.06
CA SER A 5 4.24 11.81 -0.51
C SER A 5 4.48 10.57 0.32
N LYS A 6 3.53 10.24 1.16
CA LYS A 6 3.64 9.04 1.97
C LYS A 6 3.65 7.80 1.13
N ALA A 7 3.12 7.89 -0.07
CA ALA A 7 3.12 6.77 -0.98
C ALA A 7 4.53 6.36 -1.38
N ASP A 8 5.49 7.24 -1.21
CA ASP A 8 6.86 6.89 -1.53
C ASP A 8 7.41 5.83 -0.61
N HIS A 9 6.75 5.59 0.51
CA HIS A 9 7.21 4.58 1.45
C HIS A 9 6.54 3.24 1.19
N VAL A 10 5.68 3.16 0.20
CA VAL A 10 4.95 1.94 -0.10
C VAL A 10 5.29 1.49 -1.51
N LYS A 11 5.76 0.26 -1.62
CA LYS A 11 6.02 -0.34 -2.91
C LYS A 11 4.82 -1.19 -3.24
N VAL A 12 4.33 -1.06 -4.46
CA VAL A 12 3.15 -1.78 -4.90
C VAL A 12 3.52 -2.74 -6.01
N VAL A 13 3.17 -3.99 -5.85
CA VAL A 13 3.38 -5.01 -6.87
C VAL A 13 2.04 -5.64 -7.15
N THR A 14 1.65 -5.70 -8.40
CA THR A 14 0.36 -6.27 -8.78
C THR A 14 0.57 -7.45 -9.69
N GLU A 15 -0.12 -8.53 -9.40
CA GLU A 15 -0.03 -9.71 -10.25
C GLU A 15 -1.33 -10.47 -10.20
N ASN A 16 -1.96 -10.66 -11.35
CA ASN A 16 -3.21 -11.44 -11.45
C ASN A 16 -4.30 -10.96 -10.51
N GLY A 17 -4.43 -9.66 -10.37
CA GLY A 17 -5.46 -9.09 -9.51
C GLY A 17 -5.10 -9.06 -8.04
N VAL A 18 -3.93 -9.53 -7.67
CA VAL A 18 -3.47 -9.49 -6.29
C VAL A 18 -2.49 -8.34 -6.16
N VAL A 19 -2.72 -7.48 -5.19
CA VAL A 19 -1.86 -6.34 -4.94
C VAL A 19 -1.07 -6.59 -3.68
N TYR A 20 0.24 -6.46 -3.76
CA TYR A 20 1.11 -6.60 -2.60
C TYR A 20 1.59 -5.22 -2.22
N LEU A 21 1.35 -4.83 -0.98
CA LEU A 21 1.78 -3.53 -0.48
C LEU A 21 2.92 -3.77 0.49
N ILE A 22 4.08 -3.25 0.16
CA ILE A 22 5.30 -3.54 0.91
C ILE A 22 5.91 -2.23 1.37
N GLY A 23 6.34 -2.18 2.61
CA GLY A 23 7.02 -0.97 3.06
C GLY A 23 7.03 -0.80 4.55
N LEU A 24 7.65 0.30 4.96
CA LEU A 24 7.76 0.68 6.35
C LEU A 24 6.85 1.88 6.55
N VAL A 25 5.78 1.72 7.27
CA VAL A 25 4.72 2.71 7.33
C VAL A 25 4.13 2.79 8.73
N THR A 26 3.35 3.83 8.98
CA THR A 26 2.55 3.87 10.18
C THR A 26 1.29 3.06 9.94
N ARG A 27 0.58 2.72 11.01
CA ARG A 27 -0.66 1.98 10.85
C ARG A 27 -1.69 2.77 10.08
N ALA A 28 -1.74 4.08 10.28
CA ALA A 28 -2.65 4.92 9.52
C ALA A 28 -2.34 4.89 8.04
N GLU A 29 -1.06 4.90 7.68
CA GLU A 29 -0.67 4.82 6.29
C GLU A 29 -1.03 3.48 5.69
N SER A 30 -0.89 2.42 6.48
CA SER A 30 -1.24 1.09 6.04
C SER A 30 -2.73 1.00 5.71
N GLU A 31 -3.56 1.56 6.57
CA GLU A 31 -5.00 1.54 6.35
C GLU A 31 -5.37 2.31 5.11
N PHE A 32 -4.78 3.47 4.94
CA PHE A 32 -5.06 4.30 3.80
C PHE A 32 -4.67 3.60 2.49
N ALA A 33 -3.47 3.04 2.47
CA ALA A 33 -2.99 2.35 1.28
C ALA A 33 -3.85 1.12 0.97
N THR A 34 -4.27 0.41 2.00
CA THR A 34 -5.09 -0.77 1.84
C THR A 34 -6.46 -0.39 1.27
N ASP A 35 -7.04 0.68 1.78
CA ASP A 35 -8.33 1.12 1.30
C ASP A 35 -8.27 1.49 -0.18
N ILE A 36 -7.26 2.22 -0.57
CA ILE A 36 -7.12 2.62 -1.95
C ILE A 36 -6.95 1.40 -2.83
N ALA A 37 -6.09 0.48 -2.42
CA ALA A 37 -5.82 -0.71 -3.21
C ALA A 37 -7.07 -1.57 -3.35
N SER A 38 -7.79 -1.74 -2.26
CA SER A 38 -8.94 -2.64 -2.27
C SER A 38 -10.12 -2.10 -3.06
N THR A 39 -10.15 -0.79 -3.28
CA THR A 39 -11.25 -0.19 -4.05
C THR A 39 -10.86 0.01 -5.51
N THR A 40 -9.66 -0.35 -5.89
CA THR A 40 -9.22 -0.19 -7.27
C THR A 40 -9.84 -1.28 -8.13
N ARG A 41 -10.34 -0.89 -9.30
CA ARG A 41 -11.00 -1.83 -10.18
C ARG A 41 -10.04 -2.95 -10.57
N GLY A 42 -10.51 -4.16 -10.56
CA GLY A 42 -9.70 -5.31 -10.97
C GLY A 42 -8.92 -5.97 -9.85
N VAL A 43 -8.88 -5.35 -8.67
CA VAL A 43 -8.16 -5.94 -7.56
C VAL A 43 -9.04 -6.98 -6.89
N LYS A 44 -8.52 -8.20 -6.77
CA LYS A 44 -9.22 -9.29 -6.14
C LYS A 44 -8.78 -9.49 -4.70
N LYS A 45 -7.54 -9.12 -4.39
CA LYS A 45 -7.00 -9.39 -3.08
C LYS A 45 -5.86 -8.42 -2.80
N VAL A 46 -5.75 -7.99 -1.57
CA VAL A 46 -4.66 -7.12 -1.16
C VAL A 46 -3.87 -7.84 -0.07
N VAL A 47 -2.57 -7.95 -0.27
CA VAL A 47 -1.68 -8.58 0.70
C VAL A 47 -0.77 -7.49 1.25
N ARG A 48 -0.78 -7.31 2.57
CA ARG A 48 0.04 -6.29 3.20
C ARG A 48 1.30 -6.91 3.75
N VAL A 49 2.43 -6.42 3.29
CA VAL A 49 3.73 -6.87 3.76
C VAL A 49 4.41 -5.64 4.33
N PHE A 50 3.85 -5.12 5.41
CA PHE A 50 4.32 -3.89 6.00
C PHE A 50 5.10 -4.14 7.28
N GLU A 51 6.01 -3.24 7.55
CA GLU A 51 6.60 -3.14 8.86
C GLU A 51 6.09 -1.81 9.39
N TYR A 52 5.76 -1.75 10.66
CA TYR A 52 5.11 -0.58 11.20
C TYR A 52 6.07 0.28 12.01
N LEU A 53 5.93 1.58 11.80
CA LEU A 53 6.74 2.55 12.52
C LEU A 53 6.17 2.83 13.92
N ASP A 54 4.93 2.49 14.16
CA ASP A 54 4.26 2.78 15.45
C ASP A 54 3.55 1.56 16.06
#